data_077d732ec86af3e5cecca0adddc7d5aa
#
_entry.id   077d732ec86af3e5cecca0adddc7d5aa
#
_cell.length_a   1.000
_cell.length_b   1.000
_cell.length_c   1.000
_cell.angle_alpha   90.00
_cell.angle_beta   90.00
_cell.angle_gamma   90.00
#
_symmetry.space_group_name_H-M   'P 1'
#
loop_
_entity.id
_entity.type
_entity.pdbx_description
1 polymer ?
#
loop_
_entity_poly.entity_id
_entity_poly.type
_entity_poly.pdbx_seq_one_letter_code
_entity_poly.pdbx_strand_id
1 'polypeptide(L)'
;MGGSRRATLFLCALVGVALSGCRSTKETLRDYESSLVAGKFAPAAAEMSRLADEGGRDELCWQLNAAAAQRLAGDNDEASRRFDIAEDLFSDEDGRGSVAKAGTAAYSMMTGDYAVPYPATGQDRVFACLYKAIDFGLLGRPAAVRTELNRAMLHQSNWLSERSAEMAAADERMRRDASDASKAGDADLSRYGMATNRVFADASFSAKLGAGAGFDPQRSGRLDLLSESDYVNAYLLNVNEIFRRNVGDSGPKPKDRVTVFVEDGLCPCRDEWRLDLPMFLVPGLGRYAQYVGMALPKLRYRNAAVTGYSVTAAGQSLPMTEIQDVDRLVRTEFDVAFRGALCREIARAVVKVGAQAVLGAAAKQSRGGDAELLFLALQAGVSVYSYCTTEADVRSWTALPKKVYMIDLPRPADGVVRVNCGLETVRLNAPSGNTMAFVRKTSSAAPSVVKLFTLPN
;
A
#
# COMPACT_ATOMS: atom_id res chain seq x y z
N MET A 1 -51.86 -1.11 -13.88
CA MET A 1 -50.85 0.00 -14.13
C MET A 1 -50.17 0.56 -12.88
N GLY A 2 -50.49 0.12 -11.67
CA GLY A 2 -49.92 0.64 -10.42
C GLY A 2 -48.62 -0.04 -9.94
N GLY A 3 -48.33 -1.27 -10.36
CA GLY A 3 -47.18 -2.04 -9.88
C GLY A 3 -45.84 -1.64 -10.47
N SER A 4 -45.81 -1.24 -11.74
CA SER A 4 -44.60 -0.83 -12.45
C SER A 4 -44.00 0.47 -11.89
N ARG A 5 -44.83 1.47 -11.55
CA ARG A 5 -44.35 2.73 -10.97
C ARG A 5 -43.76 2.58 -9.57
N ARG A 6 -44.25 1.65 -8.76
CA ARG A 6 -43.69 1.39 -7.42
C ARG A 6 -42.37 0.65 -7.50
N ALA A 7 -42.19 -0.28 -8.44
CA ALA A 7 -40.91 -0.96 -8.67
C ALA A 7 -39.81 0.02 -9.17
N THR A 8 -40.17 0.95 -10.07
CA THR A 8 -39.24 1.96 -10.59
C THR A 8 -38.85 2.96 -9.50
N LEU A 9 -39.78 3.37 -8.62
CA LEU A 9 -39.49 4.26 -7.49
C LEU A 9 -38.61 3.57 -6.44
N PHE A 10 -38.82 2.27 -6.19
CA PHE A 10 -37.95 1.50 -5.28
C PHE A 10 -36.54 1.32 -5.85
N LEU A 11 -36.38 1.08 -7.14
CA LEU A 11 -35.11 0.98 -7.82
C LEU A 11 -34.37 2.33 -7.82
N CYS A 12 -35.06 3.42 -8.09
CA CYS A 12 -34.50 4.78 -8.01
C CYS A 12 -34.13 5.17 -6.57
N ALA A 13 -34.90 4.74 -5.56
CA ALA A 13 -34.57 4.98 -4.16
C ALA A 13 -33.36 4.16 -3.69
N LEU A 14 -33.21 2.91 -4.13
CA LEU A 14 -32.03 2.08 -3.88
C LEU A 14 -30.76 2.65 -4.53
N VAL A 15 -30.87 3.15 -5.77
CA VAL A 15 -29.77 3.83 -6.47
C VAL A 15 -29.46 5.17 -5.81
N GLY A 16 -30.47 5.91 -5.34
CA GLY A 16 -30.29 7.20 -4.65
C GLY A 16 -29.63 7.06 -3.28
N VAL A 17 -29.90 6.01 -2.53
CA VAL A 17 -29.25 5.70 -1.24
C VAL A 17 -27.79 5.27 -1.44
N ALA A 18 -27.49 4.57 -2.54
CA ALA A 18 -26.10 4.19 -2.89
C ALA A 18 -25.23 5.40 -3.34
N LEU A 19 -25.86 6.50 -3.73
CA LEU A 19 -25.17 7.74 -4.16
C LEU A 19 -25.04 8.79 -3.03
N SER A 20 -25.64 8.56 -1.87
CA SER A 20 -25.55 9.48 -0.75
C SER A 20 -24.28 9.27 0.07
N GLY A 21 -23.19 9.93 -0.33
CA GLY A 21 -22.31 10.64 0.59
C GLY A 21 -21.30 9.85 1.41
N CYS A 22 -20.90 8.62 1.07
CA CYS A 22 -19.66 8.05 1.62
C CYS A 22 -18.48 8.56 0.79
N ARG A 23 -17.63 9.39 1.40
CA ARG A 23 -16.35 9.80 0.82
C ARG A 23 -15.54 8.55 0.48
N SER A 24 -15.03 8.42 -0.73
CA SER A 24 -14.27 7.23 -1.11
C SER A 24 -12.94 7.17 -0.36
N THR A 25 -12.44 5.98 -0.05
CA THR A 25 -11.10 5.77 0.54
C THR A 25 -10.02 6.49 -0.27
N LYS A 26 -10.16 6.50 -1.59
CA LYS A 26 -9.27 7.21 -2.51
C LYS A 26 -9.25 8.74 -2.29
N GLU A 27 -10.42 9.35 -2.15
CA GLU A 27 -10.52 10.79 -1.87
C GLU A 27 -9.95 11.13 -0.50
N THR A 28 -10.27 10.33 0.51
CA THR A 28 -9.76 10.49 1.87
C THR A 28 -8.23 10.46 1.91
N LEU A 29 -7.61 9.47 1.25
CA LEU A 29 -6.15 9.38 1.18
C LEU A 29 -5.51 10.52 0.38
N ARG A 30 -6.17 11.06 -0.64
CA ARG A 30 -5.70 12.23 -1.39
C ARG A 30 -5.73 13.51 -0.56
N ASP A 31 -6.78 13.72 0.22
CA ASP A 31 -6.89 14.88 1.11
C ASP A 31 -5.90 14.78 2.27
N TYR A 32 -5.68 13.58 2.79
CA TYR A 32 -4.64 13.32 3.76
C TYR A 32 -3.26 13.67 3.19
N GLU A 33 -2.91 13.16 2.01
CA GLU A 33 -1.67 13.49 1.30
C GLU A 33 -1.52 15.00 1.09
N SER A 34 -2.57 15.68 0.64
CA SER A 34 -2.58 17.13 0.46
C SER A 34 -2.26 17.87 1.76
N SER A 35 -2.78 17.38 2.89
CA SER A 35 -2.50 17.93 4.21
C SER A 35 -1.05 17.72 4.62
N LEU A 36 -0.46 16.53 4.36
CA LEU A 36 0.94 16.25 4.62
C LEU A 36 1.88 17.14 3.78
N VAL A 37 1.56 17.32 2.49
CA VAL A 37 2.33 18.18 1.57
C VAL A 37 2.25 19.64 1.99
N ALA A 38 1.12 20.08 2.51
CA ALA A 38 0.93 21.46 3.01
C ALA A 38 1.46 21.69 4.44
N GLY A 39 2.00 20.65 5.10
CA GLY A 39 2.48 20.74 6.50
C GLY A 39 1.37 20.88 7.54
N LYS A 40 0.12 20.55 7.18
CA LYS A 40 -1.05 20.59 8.08
C LYS A 40 -1.15 19.29 8.88
N PHE A 41 -0.15 19.01 9.71
CA PHE A 41 -0.02 17.72 10.39
C PHE A 41 -1.09 17.45 11.45
N ALA A 42 -1.43 18.44 12.29
CA ALA A 42 -2.42 18.26 13.33
C ALA A 42 -3.85 18.01 12.79
N PRO A 43 -4.37 18.75 11.78
CA PRO A 43 -5.63 18.39 11.14
C PRO A 43 -5.60 17.01 10.46
N ALA A 44 -4.49 16.64 9.81
CA ALA A 44 -4.31 15.33 9.20
C ALA A 44 -4.36 14.21 10.27
N ALA A 45 -3.69 14.40 11.40
CA ALA A 45 -3.71 13.48 12.52
C ALA A 45 -5.12 13.31 13.11
N ALA A 46 -5.85 14.41 13.32
CA ALA A 46 -7.21 14.37 13.85
C ALA A 46 -8.17 13.59 12.93
N GLU A 47 -8.14 13.83 11.62
CA GLU A 47 -9.01 13.14 10.68
C GLU A 47 -8.67 11.65 10.56
N MET A 48 -7.39 11.28 10.45
CA MET A 48 -7.00 9.88 10.39
C MET A 48 -7.30 9.14 11.69
N SER A 49 -7.13 9.80 12.85
CA SER A 49 -7.49 9.24 14.14
C SER A 49 -8.99 8.96 14.25
N ARG A 50 -9.82 9.90 13.80
CA ARG A 50 -11.27 9.71 13.77
C ARG A 50 -11.67 8.49 12.95
N LEU A 51 -11.11 8.35 11.74
CA LEU A 51 -11.37 7.19 10.87
C LEU A 51 -10.87 5.88 11.47
N ALA A 52 -9.70 5.91 12.12
CA ALA A 52 -9.14 4.75 12.80
C ALA A 52 -10.02 4.30 13.99
N ASP A 53 -10.60 5.25 14.71
CA ASP A 53 -11.48 4.99 15.88
C ASP A 53 -12.88 4.51 15.45
N GLU A 54 -13.30 4.77 14.20
CA GLU A 54 -14.53 4.19 13.63
C GLU A 54 -14.37 2.70 13.32
N GLY A 55 -13.13 2.21 13.19
CA GLY A 55 -12.84 0.80 12.96
C GLY A 55 -13.20 0.32 11.56
N GLY A 56 -13.46 -0.98 11.44
CA GLY A 56 -13.92 -1.61 10.21
C GLY A 56 -12.80 -2.19 9.33
N ARG A 57 -13.10 -2.44 8.07
CA ARG A 57 -12.17 -3.13 7.15
C ARG A 57 -10.88 -2.35 6.86
N ASP A 58 -10.93 -1.03 6.97
CA ASP A 58 -9.82 -0.13 6.65
C ASP A 58 -9.07 0.34 7.92
N GLU A 59 -9.46 -0.15 9.09
CA GLU A 59 -8.94 0.26 10.39
C GLU A 59 -7.42 0.25 10.44
N LEU A 60 -6.78 -0.85 10.06
CA LEU A 60 -5.33 -0.96 10.05
C LEU A 60 -4.67 0.11 9.18
N CYS A 61 -5.20 0.38 7.99
CA CYS A 61 -4.70 1.45 7.12
C CYS A 61 -4.82 2.82 7.81
N TRP A 62 -5.94 3.08 8.47
CA TRP A 62 -6.16 4.33 9.18
C TRP A 62 -5.28 4.45 10.42
N GLN A 63 -5.07 3.37 11.21
CA GLN A 63 -4.16 3.38 12.36
C GLN A 63 -2.73 3.73 11.97
N LEU A 64 -2.19 3.13 10.89
CA LEU A 64 -0.85 3.41 10.41
C LEU A 64 -0.69 4.87 9.93
N ASN A 65 -1.65 5.37 9.17
CA ASN A 65 -1.63 6.76 8.69
C ASN A 65 -1.85 7.76 9.84
N ALA A 66 -2.71 7.44 10.82
CA ALA A 66 -2.93 8.26 12.01
C ALA A 66 -1.67 8.33 12.88
N ALA A 67 -1.03 7.19 13.16
CA ALA A 67 0.21 7.14 13.91
C ALA A 67 1.31 8.00 13.27
N ALA A 68 1.50 7.89 11.95
CA ALA A 68 2.46 8.71 11.23
C ALA A 68 2.13 10.21 11.29
N ALA A 69 0.85 10.59 11.19
CA ALA A 69 0.42 11.97 11.29
C ALA A 69 0.60 12.52 12.71
N GLN A 70 0.31 11.73 13.76
CA GLN A 70 0.55 12.10 15.16
C GLN A 70 2.06 12.33 15.40
N ARG A 71 2.92 11.46 14.86
CA ARG A 71 4.38 11.68 14.90
C ARG A 71 4.78 13.03 14.28
N LEU A 72 4.19 13.38 13.16
CA LEU A 72 4.45 14.65 12.47
C LEU A 72 3.88 15.85 13.25
N ALA A 73 2.76 15.67 13.93
CA ALA A 73 2.15 16.68 14.79
C ALA A 73 2.90 16.84 16.14
N GLY A 74 3.81 15.92 16.47
CA GLY A 74 4.62 15.97 17.70
C GLY A 74 4.05 15.16 18.87
N ASP A 75 2.92 14.46 18.69
CA ASP A 75 2.32 13.60 19.70
C ASP A 75 2.84 12.16 19.56
N ASN A 76 4.00 11.90 20.19
CA ASN A 76 4.66 10.60 20.12
C ASN A 76 4.00 9.53 21.00
N ASP A 77 3.34 9.93 22.10
CA ASP A 77 2.60 8.99 22.95
C ASP A 77 1.37 8.44 22.23
N GLU A 78 0.57 9.31 21.60
CA GLU A 78 -0.58 8.87 20.82
C GLU A 78 -0.15 8.08 19.58
N ALA A 79 0.94 8.47 18.93
CA ALA A 79 1.50 7.71 17.81
C ALA A 79 1.87 6.29 18.23
N SER A 80 2.58 6.12 19.36
CA SER A 80 2.95 4.81 19.89
C SER A 80 1.73 3.96 20.23
N ARG A 81 0.70 4.56 20.83
CA ARG A 81 -0.57 3.86 21.14
C ARG A 81 -1.25 3.34 19.86
N ARG A 82 -1.25 4.13 18.79
CA ARG A 82 -1.85 3.72 17.52
C ARG A 82 -1.03 2.63 16.83
N PHE A 83 0.28 2.65 16.97
CA PHE A 83 1.11 1.53 16.51
C PHE A 83 0.88 0.26 17.35
N ASP A 84 0.60 0.37 18.66
CA ASP A 84 0.20 -0.80 19.47
C ASP A 84 -1.07 -1.43 18.92
N ILE A 85 -2.11 -0.63 18.61
CA ILE A 85 -3.35 -1.13 17.98
C ILE A 85 -3.05 -1.77 16.62
N ALA A 86 -2.19 -1.16 15.81
CA ALA A 86 -1.81 -1.75 14.51
C ALA A 86 -1.10 -3.10 14.69
N GLU A 87 -0.25 -3.27 15.71
CA GLU A 87 0.41 -4.55 16.04
C GLU A 87 -0.59 -5.63 16.49
N ASP A 88 -1.62 -5.25 17.25
CA ASP A 88 -2.70 -6.17 17.61
C ASP A 88 -3.45 -6.63 16.35
N LEU A 89 -3.76 -5.72 15.43
CA LEU A 89 -4.39 -6.05 14.15
C LEU A 89 -3.49 -6.93 13.26
N PHE A 90 -2.16 -6.73 13.26
CA PHE A 90 -1.21 -7.64 12.60
C PHE A 90 -1.29 -9.04 13.19
N SER A 91 -1.33 -9.14 14.52
CA SER A 91 -1.39 -10.41 15.23
C SER A 91 -2.70 -11.15 14.96
N ASP A 92 -3.81 -10.43 14.90
CA ASP A 92 -5.13 -10.96 14.53
C ASP A 92 -5.14 -11.49 13.09
N GLU A 93 -4.51 -10.78 12.15
CA GLU A 93 -4.36 -11.23 10.76
C GLU A 93 -3.56 -12.53 10.68
N ASP A 94 -2.44 -12.62 11.40
CA ASP A 94 -1.57 -13.79 11.43
C ASP A 94 -2.27 -15.00 12.09
N GLY A 95 -3.05 -14.75 13.15
CA GLY A 95 -3.80 -15.75 13.90
C GLY A 95 -5.01 -16.34 13.16
N ARG A 96 -5.44 -15.74 12.04
CA ARG A 96 -6.55 -16.27 11.26
C ARG A 96 -6.26 -17.65 10.70
N GLY A 97 -7.11 -18.63 11.01
CA GLY A 97 -6.99 -19.98 10.49
C GLY A 97 -7.18 -20.07 8.96
N SER A 98 -6.73 -21.16 8.37
CA SER A 98 -6.81 -21.40 6.91
C SER A 98 -8.23 -21.31 6.34
N VAL A 99 -9.24 -21.71 7.11
CA VAL A 99 -10.66 -21.63 6.69
C VAL A 99 -11.12 -20.17 6.61
N ALA A 100 -10.75 -19.34 7.58
CA ALA A 100 -11.07 -17.91 7.56
C ALA A 100 -10.35 -17.18 6.41
N LYS A 101 -9.07 -17.50 6.17
CA LYS A 101 -8.30 -16.97 5.03
C LYS A 101 -8.94 -17.38 3.69
N ALA A 102 -9.36 -18.64 3.54
CA ALA A 102 -10.07 -19.11 2.35
C ALA A 102 -11.43 -18.40 2.16
N GLY A 103 -12.17 -18.18 3.24
CA GLY A 103 -13.42 -17.42 3.23
C GLY A 103 -13.23 -15.97 2.77
N THR A 104 -12.22 -15.31 3.30
CA THR A 104 -11.83 -13.94 2.89
C THR A 104 -11.43 -13.90 1.41
N ALA A 105 -10.66 -14.88 0.93
CA ALA A 105 -10.28 -14.97 -0.47
C ALA A 105 -11.48 -15.20 -1.39
N ALA A 106 -12.42 -16.08 -1.01
CA ALA A 106 -13.66 -16.31 -1.75
C ALA A 106 -14.54 -15.04 -1.78
N TYR A 107 -14.65 -14.33 -0.67
CA TYR A 107 -15.38 -13.06 -0.60
C TYR A 107 -14.75 -12.00 -1.49
N SER A 108 -13.41 -11.85 -1.45
CA SER A 108 -12.71 -10.91 -2.32
C SER A 108 -12.88 -11.22 -3.81
N MET A 109 -12.98 -12.52 -4.17
CA MET A 109 -13.26 -12.92 -5.55
C MET A 109 -14.64 -12.46 -6.05
N MET A 110 -15.60 -12.32 -5.16
CA MET A 110 -16.96 -11.87 -5.52
C MET A 110 -17.08 -10.35 -5.51
N THR A 111 -16.47 -9.67 -4.56
CA THR A 111 -16.72 -8.25 -4.27
C THR A 111 -15.59 -7.31 -4.68
N GLY A 112 -14.36 -7.79 -4.70
CA GLY A 112 -13.14 -6.98 -4.95
C GLY A 112 -12.19 -7.00 -3.76
N ASP A 113 -10.90 -6.75 -4.01
CA ASP A 113 -9.88 -6.75 -2.96
C ASP A 113 -10.08 -5.60 -1.97
N TYR A 114 -10.69 -4.50 -2.41
CA TYR A 114 -11.03 -3.38 -1.53
C TYR A 114 -12.11 -3.71 -0.49
N ALA A 115 -12.89 -4.78 -0.68
CA ALA A 115 -14.00 -5.13 0.20
C ALA A 115 -13.59 -5.97 1.43
N VAL A 116 -12.36 -6.50 1.43
CA VAL A 116 -11.77 -7.24 2.55
C VAL A 116 -10.94 -6.33 3.45
N PRO A 117 -10.62 -6.72 4.69
CA PRO A 117 -9.71 -5.96 5.54
C PRO A 117 -8.40 -5.61 4.84
N TYR A 118 -7.84 -4.43 5.13
CA TYR A 118 -6.54 -4.02 4.57
C TYR A 118 -5.46 -5.02 4.97
N PRO A 119 -4.79 -5.67 4.00
CA PRO A 119 -3.71 -6.59 4.31
C PRO A 119 -2.43 -5.81 4.63
N ALA A 120 -1.83 -6.07 5.79
CA ALA A 120 -0.55 -5.49 6.14
C ALA A 120 0.54 -5.95 5.19
N THR A 121 1.37 -5.02 4.73
CA THR A 121 2.58 -5.37 3.99
C THR A 121 3.74 -5.68 4.97
N GLY A 122 4.79 -6.35 4.49
CA GLY A 122 5.98 -6.59 5.32
C GLY A 122 6.63 -5.27 5.74
N GLN A 123 6.65 -4.29 4.86
CA GLN A 123 7.21 -2.97 5.17
C GLN A 123 6.35 -2.18 6.15
N ASP A 124 5.02 -2.32 6.13
CA ASP A 124 4.15 -1.72 7.15
C ASP A 124 4.54 -2.19 8.56
N ARG A 125 4.76 -3.49 8.73
CA ARG A 125 5.18 -4.09 10.00
C ARG A 125 6.57 -3.61 10.43
N VAL A 126 7.53 -3.57 9.50
CA VAL A 126 8.89 -3.10 9.76
C VAL A 126 8.92 -1.64 10.16
N PHE A 127 8.25 -0.77 9.40
CA PHE A 127 8.23 0.67 9.70
C PHE A 127 7.43 1.00 10.95
N ALA A 128 6.35 0.28 11.27
CA ALA A 128 5.59 0.47 12.50
C ALA A 128 6.49 0.26 13.73
N CYS A 129 7.20 -0.88 13.79
CA CYS A 129 8.15 -1.15 14.89
C CYS A 129 9.33 -0.18 14.90
N LEU A 130 9.88 0.20 13.74
CA LEU A 130 10.97 1.16 13.64
C LEU A 130 10.57 2.53 14.18
N TYR A 131 9.42 3.04 13.76
CA TYR A 131 8.92 4.34 14.23
C TYR A 131 8.57 4.32 15.71
N LYS A 132 7.97 3.25 16.19
CA LYS A 132 7.70 3.06 17.61
C LYS A 132 9.00 3.01 18.43
N ALA A 133 10.06 2.35 17.92
CA ALA A 133 11.37 2.39 18.54
C ALA A 133 11.92 3.82 18.67
N ILE A 134 11.81 4.63 17.62
CA ILE A 134 12.24 6.03 17.63
C ILE A 134 11.41 6.83 18.66
N ASP A 135 10.09 6.63 18.72
CA ASP A 135 9.23 7.30 19.66
C ASP A 135 9.55 6.92 21.11
N PHE A 136 9.84 5.64 21.39
CA PHE A 136 10.33 5.22 22.71
C PHE A 136 11.70 5.81 23.06
N GLY A 137 12.56 6.05 22.08
CA GLY A 137 13.81 6.79 22.25
C GLY A 137 13.55 8.21 22.75
N LEU A 138 12.61 8.91 22.11
CA LEU A 138 12.18 10.26 22.51
C LEU A 138 11.56 10.31 23.92
N LEU A 139 10.85 9.24 24.30
CA LEU A 139 10.25 9.09 25.63
C LEU A 139 11.24 8.59 26.69
N GLY A 140 12.52 8.41 26.35
CA GLY A 140 13.56 7.95 27.29
C GLY A 140 13.40 6.50 27.75
N ARG A 141 12.84 5.61 26.92
CA ARG A 141 12.56 4.19 27.22
C ARG A 141 13.50 3.23 26.45
N PRO A 142 14.82 3.16 26.74
CA PRO A 142 15.78 2.42 25.91
C PRO A 142 15.52 0.91 25.85
N ALA A 143 14.96 0.31 26.89
CA ALA A 143 14.58 -1.10 26.87
C ALA A 143 13.48 -1.38 25.83
N ALA A 144 12.47 -0.49 25.72
CA ALA A 144 11.42 -0.58 24.73
C ALA A 144 11.98 -0.36 23.30
N VAL A 145 12.93 0.56 23.11
CA VAL A 145 13.63 0.74 21.83
C VAL A 145 14.25 -0.58 21.37
N ARG A 146 14.99 -1.28 22.24
CA ARG A 146 15.61 -2.58 21.92
C ARG A 146 14.56 -3.61 21.50
N THR A 147 13.46 -3.69 22.24
CA THR A 147 12.36 -4.62 21.95
C THR A 147 11.79 -4.39 20.56
N GLU A 148 11.46 -3.14 20.23
CA GLU A 148 10.87 -2.79 18.94
C GLU A 148 11.85 -2.97 17.77
N LEU A 149 13.13 -2.62 17.95
CA LEU A 149 14.14 -2.88 16.92
C LEU A 149 14.33 -4.38 16.65
N ASN A 150 14.33 -5.21 17.69
CA ASN A 150 14.39 -6.66 17.53
C ASN A 150 13.15 -7.22 16.82
N ARG A 151 11.96 -6.67 17.14
CA ARG A 151 10.70 -7.03 16.48
C ARG A 151 10.70 -6.62 15.00
N ALA A 152 11.18 -5.41 14.69
CA ALA A 152 11.34 -4.95 13.31
C ALA A 152 12.29 -5.86 12.50
N MET A 153 13.42 -6.29 13.12
CA MET A 153 14.36 -7.22 12.49
C MET A 153 13.73 -8.59 12.24
N LEU A 154 12.90 -9.08 13.16
CA LEU A 154 12.16 -10.33 12.99
C LEU A 154 11.14 -10.22 11.84
N HIS A 155 10.36 -9.14 11.80
CA HIS A 155 9.43 -8.88 10.69
C HIS A 155 10.16 -8.81 9.34
N GLN A 156 11.31 -8.14 9.29
CA GLN A 156 12.14 -8.08 8.08
C GLN A 156 12.58 -9.49 7.63
N SER A 157 13.02 -10.34 8.57
CA SER A 157 13.45 -11.71 8.27
C SER A 157 12.29 -12.60 7.81
N ASN A 158 11.16 -12.55 8.51
CA ASN A 158 9.96 -13.31 8.17
C ASN A 158 9.43 -12.91 6.79
N TRP A 159 9.33 -11.59 6.53
CA TRP A 159 8.90 -11.08 5.24
C TRP A 159 9.77 -11.57 4.09
N LEU A 160 11.10 -11.56 4.26
CA LEU A 160 12.04 -12.07 3.24
C LEU A 160 11.80 -13.55 2.95
N SER A 161 11.60 -14.38 4.00
CA SER A 161 11.40 -15.82 3.84
C SER A 161 10.03 -16.15 3.21
N GLU A 162 8.96 -15.46 3.63
CA GLU A 162 7.62 -15.65 3.08
C GLU A 162 7.54 -15.24 1.61
N ARG A 163 8.14 -14.10 1.25
CA ARG A 163 8.14 -13.61 -0.12
C ARG A 163 8.92 -14.50 -1.08
N SER A 164 10.06 -15.03 -0.65
CA SER A 164 10.81 -15.98 -1.48
C SER A 164 10.01 -17.26 -1.76
N ALA A 165 9.27 -17.76 -0.77
CA ALA A 165 8.41 -18.92 -0.91
C ALA A 165 7.18 -18.64 -1.81
N GLU A 166 6.52 -17.49 -1.63
CA GLU A 166 5.38 -17.09 -2.46
C GLU A 166 5.78 -16.90 -3.93
N MET A 167 6.93 -16.30 -4.18
CA MET A 167 7.42 -16.08 -5.55
C MET A 167 7.79 -17.41 -6.22
N ALA A 168 8.44 -18.33 -5.51
CA ALA A 168 8.69 -19.67 -6.02
C ALA A 168 7.39 -20.42 -6.35
N ALA A 169 6.38 -20.30 -5.47
CA ALA A 169 5.06 -20.90 -5.70
C ALA A 169 4.29 -20.24 -6.86
N ALA A 170 4.41 -18.92 -7.04
CA ALA A 170 3.79 -18.19 -8.14
C ALA A 170 4.41 -18.57 -9.50
N ASP A 171 5.74 -18.70 -9.56
CA ASP A 171 6.43 -19.15 -10.76
C ASP A 171 6.05 -20.57 -11.14
N GLU A 172 5.93 -21.48 -10.16
CA GLU A 172 5.50 -22.85 -10.42
C GLU A 172 4.04 -22.92 -10.91
N ARG A 173 3.13 -22.12 -10.33
CA ARG A 173 1.74 -22.02 -10.82
C ARG A 173 1.68 -21.51 -12.26
N MET A 174 2.43 -20.44 -12.58
CA MET A 174 2.46 -19.91 -13.94
C MET A 174 3.01 -20.92 -14.95
N ARG A 175 4.03 -21.71 -14.57
CA ARG A 175 4.55 -22.79 -15.43
C ARG A 175 3.51 -23.88 -15.66
N ARG A 176 2.75 -24.25 -14.61
CA ARG A 176 1.63 -25.22 -14.73
C ARG A 176 0.52 -24.67 -15.61
N ASP A 177 0.06 -23.44 -15.35
CA ASP A 177 -1.02 -22.81 -16.12
C ASP A 177 -0.62 -22.63 -17.61
N ALA A 178 0.62 -22.25 -17.90
CA ALA A 178 1.14 -22.18 -19.26
C ALA A 178 1.22 -23.58 -19.93
N SER A 179 1.60 -24.61 -19.16
CA SER A 179 1.61 -26.00 -19.64
C SER A 179 0.19 -26.51 -19.91
N ASP A 180 -0.75 -26.21 -19.03
CA ASP A 180 -2.14 -26.67 -19.16
C ASP A 180 -2.87 -25.89 -20.25
N ALA A 181 -2.60 -24.58 -20.44
CA ALA A 181 -3.09 -23.81 -21.56
C ALA A 181 -2.57 -24.34 -22.91
N SER A 182 -1.32 -24.81 -22.97
CA SER A 182 -0.77 -25.44 -24.19
C SER A 182 -1.38 -26.81 -24.49
N LYS A 183 -1.79 -27.55 -23.46
CA LYS A 183 -2.48 -28.86 -23.60
C LYS A 183 -3.98 -28.71 -23.88
N ALA A 184 -4.60 -27.63 -23.42
CA ALA A 184 -6.03 -27.34 -23.65
C ALA A 184 -6.32 -26.75 -25.04
N GLY A 185 -5.32 -26.62 -25.91
CA GLY A 185 -5.48 -26.12 -27.28
C GLY A 185 -6.46 -26.89 -28.16
N ASP A 186 -6.90 -28.11 -27.77
CA ASP A 186 -7.80 -28.97 -28.54
C ASP A 186 -9.09 -29.36 -27.80
N ALA A 187 -9.31 -28.99 -26.55
CA ALA A 187 -10.53 -29.30 -25.85
C ALA A 187 -11.56 -28.19 -26.04
N ASP A 188 -12.73 -28.58 -26.54
CA ASP A 188 -13.95 -27.79 -26.73
C ASP A 188 -14.46 -27.22 -25.38
N LEU A 189 -13.70 -26.28 -24.80
CA LEU A 189 -14.14 -25.49 -23.67
C LEU A 189 -15.15 -24.46 -24.18
N SER A 190 -16.28 -25.07 -24.54
CA SER A 190 -17.60 -24.48 -24.73
C SER A 190 -17.66 -22.95 -24.83
N ARG A 191 -17.86 -22.57 -25.98
CA ARG A 191 -18.44 -21.40 -26.68
C ARG A 191 -18.54 -20.04 -25.96
N TYR A 192 -18.43 -19.91 -24.62
CA TYR A 192 -18.69 -18.66 -23.90
C TYR A 192 -17.56 -18.17 -22.97
N GLY A 193 -16.76 -19.04 -22.38
CA GLY A 193 -15.70 -18.65 -21.47
C GLY A 193 -14.36 -18.40 -22.17
N MET A 194 -14.14 -18.96 -23.33
CA MET A 194 -12.84 -18.98 -23.99
C MET A 194 -12.47 -17.73 -24.79
N ALA A 195 -13.47 -17.03 -25.37
CA ALA A 195 -13.14 -15.80 -26.10
C ALA A 195 -12.58 -14.75 -25.12
N THR A 196 -13.11 -14.72 -23.91
CA THR A 196 -12.63 -13.85 -22.82
C THR A 196 -11.27 -14.31 -22.31
N ASN A 197 -11.07 -15.61 -22.09
CA ASN A 197 -9.80 -16.16 -21.66
C ASN A 197 -8.68 -15.95 -22.70
N ARG A 198 -8.97 -16.04 -23.99
CA ARG A 198 -7.98 -15.77 -25.05
C ARG A 198 -7.54 -14.32 -25.08
N VAL A 199 -8.45 -13.37 -24.91
CA VAL A 199 -8.12 -11.94 -24.87
C VAL A 199 -7.29 -11.61 -23.63
N PHE A 200 -7.62 -12.17 -22.47
CA PHE A 200 -6.90 -11.92 -21.23
C PHE A 200 -5.64 -12.79 -21.06
N ALA A 201 -5.56 -13.95 -21.71
CA ALA A 201 -4.37 -14.79 -21.73
C ALA A 201 -3.32 -14.34 -22.76
N ASP A 202 -3.65 -13.38 -23.62
CA ASP A 202 -2.68 -12.79 -24.54
C ASP A 202 -1.60 -12.05 -23.71
N ALA A 203 -0.37 -12.54 -23.79
CA ALA A 203 0.78 -11.97 -23.09
C ALA A 203 1.00 -10.48 -23.45
N SER A 204 0.66 -10.07 -24.67
CA SER A 204 0.77 -8.67 -25.11
C SER A 204 -0.29 -7.78 -24.45
N PHE A 205 -1.49 -8.31 -24.23
CA PHE A 205 -2.57 -7.62 -23.54
C PHE A 205 -2.28 -7.51 -22.03
N SER A 206 -1.82 -8.60 -21.40
CA SER A 206 -1.40 -8.61 -19.99
C SER A 206 -0.22 -7.66 -19.75
N ALA A 207 0.74 -7.57 -20.69
CA ALA A 207 1.85 -6.63 -20.61
C ALA A 207 1.38 -5.16 -20.74
N LYS A 208 0.43 -4.88 -21.63
CA LYS A 208 -0.16 -3.52 -21.78
C LYS A 208 -0.97 -3.11 -20.56
N LEU A 209 -1.73 -4.03 -19.97
CA LEU A 209 -2.43 -3.85 -18.72
C LEU A 209 -1.45 -3.52 -17.59
N GLY A 210 -0.38 -4.32 -17.46
CA GLY A 210 0.66 -4.12 -16.48
C GLY A 210 1.38 -2.78 -16.64
N ALA A 211 1.74 -2.39 -17.87
CA ALA A 211 2.37 -1.11 -18.17
C ALA A 211 1.47 0.08 -17.81
N GLY A 212 0.16 -0.02 -18.10
CA GLY A 212 -0.83 1.01 -17.73
C GLY A 212 -0.98 1.17 -16.21
N ALA A 213 -0.81 0.09 -15.44
CA ALA A 213 -0.84 0.10 -13.98
C ALA A 213 0.52 0.46 -13.34
N GLY A 214 1.56 0.67 -14.13
CA GLY A 214 2.93 0.90 -13.63
C GLY A 214 3.67 -0.37 -13.23
N PHE A 215 3.16 -1.53 -13.63
CA PHE A 215 3.78 -2.83 -13.43
C PHE A 215 4.91 -3.05 -14.46
N ASP A 216 6.05 -3.59 -14.00
CA ASP A 216 7.16 -3.97 -14.85
C ASP A 216 7.18 -5.49 -15.04
N PRO A 217 6.68 -6.00 -16.18
CA PRO A 217 6.59 -7.45 -16.41
C PRO A 217 7.97 -8.12 -16.54
N GLN A 218 9.03 -7.36 -16.87
CA GLN A 218 10.38 -7.91 -16.97
C GLN A 218 11.00 -8.13 -15.60
N ARG A 219 10.62 -7.30 -14.62
CA ARG A 219 11.14 -7.35 -13.25
C ARG A 219 10.30 -8.25 -12.35
N SER A 220 9.02 -8.30 -12.62
CA SER A 220 8.07 -9.04 -11.82
C SER A 220 8.26 -10.56 -11.97
N GLY A 221 8.60 -11.23 -10.86
CA GLY A 221 8.82 -12.68 -10.79
C GLY A 221 10.20 -13.15 -11.21
N ARG A 222 11.13 -12.23 -11.38
CA ARG A 222 12.54 -12.56 -11.56
C ARG A 222 13.30 -12.10 -10.32
N LEU A 223 13.40 -12.98 -9.33
CA LEU A 223 14.18 -12.76 -8.11
C LEU A 223 15.65 -12.48 -8.39
N ASP A 224 16.19 -13.09 -9.44
CA ASP A 224 17.55 -12.92 -9.91
C ASP A 224 17.86 -11.51 -10.42
N LEU A 225 16.84 -10.70 -10.74
CA LEU A 225 17.00 -9.31 -11.15
C LEU A 225 16.90 -8.33 -9.99
N LEU A 226 16.48 -8.79 -8.80
CA LEU A 226 16.35 -7.95 -7.64
C LEU A 226 17.65 -7.97 -6.83
N SER A 227 18.10 -6.80 -6.41
CA SER A 227 19.27 -6.68 -5.53
C SER A 227 18.84 -6.74 -4.07
N GLU A 228 19.77 -7.02 -3.16
CA GLU A 228 19.51 -7.00 -1.72
C GLU A 228 18.86 -5.69 -1.26
N SER A 229 19.23 -4.56 -1.87
CA SER A 229 18.64 -3.24 -1.58
C SER A 229 17.17 -3.09 -1.98
N ASP A 230 16.61 -4.03 -2.75
CA ASP A 230 15.18 -4.03 -3.11
C ASP A 230 14.30 -4.69 -2.03
N TYR A 231 14.91 -5.40 -1.08
CA TYR A 231 14.20 -6.14 -0.02
C TYR A 231 14.54 -5.69 1.38
N VAL A 232 15.78 -5.26 1.59
CA VAL A 232 16.30 -4.96 2.92
C VAL A 232 16.04 -3.50 3.27
N ASN A 233 15.45 -3.28 4.43
CA ASN A 233 15.28 -1.94 4.98
C ASN A 233 16.58 -1.48 5.64
N ALA A 234 17.45 -0.83 4.86
CA ALA A 234 18.74 -0.34 5.34
C ALA A 234 18.59 0.80 6.38
N TYR A 235 17.46 1.49 6.41
CA TYR A 235 17.16 2.46 7.46
C TYR A 235 17.04 1.77 8.82
N LEU A 236 16.26 0.67 8.90
CA LEU A 236 16.19 -0.16 10.11
C LEU A 236 17.58 -0.66 10.53
N LEU A 237 18.37 -1.18 9.60
CA LEU A 237 19.70 -1.72 9.91
C LEU A 237 20.61 -0.66 10.51
N ASN A 238 20.63 0.56 9.94
CA ASN A 238 21.47 1.66 10.43
C ASN A 238 21.00 2.14 11.82
N VAL A 239 19.70 2.32 12.04
CA VAL A 239 19.16 2.72 13.35
C VAL A 239 19.50 1.66 14.41
N ASN A 240 19.29 0.39 14.11
CA ASN A 240 19.60 -0.72 15.01
C ASN A 240 21.10 -0.81 15.34
N GLU A 241 21.95 -0.66 14.33
CA GLU A 241 23.41 -0.69 14.53
C GLU A 241 23.90 0.46 15.41
N ILE A 242 23.45 1.69 15.15
CA ILE A 242 23.81 2.85 15.98
C ILE A 242 23.33 2.64 17.42
N PHE A 243 22.10 2.15 17.60
CA PHE A 243 21.57 1.87 18.92
C PHE A 243 22.39 0.78 19.64
N ARG A 244 22.68 -0.35 18.99
CA ARG A 244 23.46 -1.45 19.56
C ARG A 244 24.87 -1.06 19.95
N ARG A 245 25.57 -0.24 19.15
CA ARG A 245 26.91 0.26 19.46
C ARG A 245 26.94 1.09 20.75
N ASN A 246 25.84 1.76 21.08
CA ASN A 246 25.75 2.65 22.22
C ASN A 246 25.25 1.94 23.50
N VAL A 247 24.36 0.97 23.34
CA VAL A 247 23.66 0.30 24.47
C VAL A 247 24.22 -1.10 24.74
N GLY A 248 25.03 -1.66 23.83
CA GLY A 248 25.64 -2.99 23.96
C GLY A 248 26.70 -3.05 25.06
N ASP A 249 26.85 -4.25 25.63
CA ASP A 249 27.80 -4.50 26.75
C ASP A 249 29.24 -4.75 26.28
N SER A 250 29.47 -4.86 24.95
CA SER A 250 30.74 -5.32 24.39
C SER A 250 31.39 -4.25 23.51
N GLY A 251 32.61 -3.84 23.85
CA GLY A 251 33.48 -2.99 23.04
C GLY A 251 33.55 -1.51 23.45
N PRO A 252 34.49 -0.74 22.87
CA PRO A 252 34.62 0.68 23.15
C PRO A 252 33.39 1.42 22.58
N LYS A 253 32.68 2.10 23.46
CA LYS A 253 31.51 2.92 23.06
C LYS A 253 31.99 4.19 22.40
N PRO A 254 31.38 4.61 21.27
CA PRO A 254 31.63 5.93 20.70
C PRO A 254 31.26 7.01 21.73
N LYS A 255 32.01 8.10 21.75
CA LYS A 255 31.73 9.23 22.66
C LYS A 255 31.47 10.50 21.86
N ASP A 256 30.49 11.26 22.32
CA ASP A 256 30.15 12.58 21.75
C ASP A 256 29.97 12.57 20.22
N ARG A 257 29.05 11.75 19.77
CA ARG A 257 28.67 11.69 18.34
C ARG A 257 27.24 12.17 18.12
N VAL A 258 27.02 12.72 16.94
CA VAL A 258 25.70 13.09 16.47
C VAL A 258 25.43 12.33 15.18
N THR A 259 24.44 11.44 15.22
CA THR A 259 23.94 10.75 14.05
C THR A 259 22.64 11.41 13.62
N VAL A 260 22.62 11.93 12.39
CA VAL A 260 21.42 12.59 11.82
C VAL A 260 20.85 11.75 10.71
N PHE A 261 19.58 11.44 10.81
CA PHE A 261 18.77 10.86 9.76
C PHE A 261 17.83 11.91 9.18
N VAL A 262 17.72 11.97 7.86
CA VAL A 262 16.73 12.82 7.18
C VAL A 262 15.83 11.95 6.35
N GLU A 263 14.55 12.01 6.65
CA GLU A 263 13.45 11.33 5.93
C GLU A 263 12.84 12.32 4.92
N ASP A 264 13.16 12.14 3.64
CA ASP A 264 12.75 13.00 2.54
C ASP A 264 11.46 12.54 1.87
N GLY A 265 10.62 13.49 1.49
CA GLY A 265 9.47 13.30 0.61
C GLY A 265 8.44 12.32 1.14
N LEU A 266 7.64 11.78 0.26
CA LEU A 266 6.63 10.75 0.52
C LEU A 266 6.84 9.60 -0.48
N CYS A 267 6.77 8.34 -0.06
CA CYS A 267 6.91 7.15 -0.91
C CYS A 267 5.73 7.04 -1.90
N PRO A 268 5.79 6.21 -2.93
CA PRO A 268 4.68 6.01 -3.86
C PRO A 268 3.41 5.56 -3.12
N CYS A 269 2.27 6.05 -3.57
CA CYS A 269 0.98 5.57 -3.09
C CYS A 269 0.25 4.82 -4.21
N ARG A 270 -0.72 3.99 -3.81
CA ARG A 270 -1.58 3.31 -4.76
C ARG A 270 -2.63 4.27 -5.30
N ASP A 271 -2.84 4.22 -6.60
CA ASP A 271 -3.93 4.87 -7.32
C ASP A 271 -4.64 3.82 -8.17
N GLU A 272 -5.78 4.17 -8.74
CA GLU A 272 -6.57 3.29 -9.57
C GLU A 272 -6.26 3.49 -11.04
N TRP A 273 -6.08 2.37 -11.75
CA TRP A 273 -6.17 2.30 -13.20
C TRP A 273 -7.37 1.45 -13.58
N ARG A 274 -8.31 2.04 -14.27
CA ARG A 274 -9.58 1.41 -14.63
C ARG A 274 -9.64 1.19 -16.14
N LEU A 275 -10.08 0.00 -16.53
CA LEU A 275 -10.36 -0.38 -17.90
C LEU A 275 -11.83 -0.75 -18.02
N ASP A 276 -12.58 0.04 -18.73
CA ASP A 276 -14.00 -0.17 -19.00
C ASP A 276 -14.16 -0.64 -20.44
N LEU A 277 -14.54 -1.90 -20.64
CA LEU A 277 -14.72 -2.50 -21.96
C LEU A 277 -16.21 -2.65 -22.28
N PRO A 278 -16.76 -1.87 -23.22
CA PRO A 278 -18.06 -2.13 -23.78
C PRO A 278 -17.98 -3.40 -24.64
N MET A 279 -18.62 -4.48 -24.20
CA MET A 279 -18.47 -5.81 -24.81
C MET A 279 -19.08 -5.92 -26.20
N PHE A 280 -19.93 -4.98 -26.62
CA PHE A 280 -20.40 -4.91 -28.00
C PHE A 280 -19.31 -4.67 -29.03
N LEU A 281 -18.13 -4.20 -28.58
CA LEU A 281 -16.94 -4.02 -29.43
C LEU A 281 -16.14 -5.32 -29.59
N VAL A 282 -16.44 -6.38 -28.81
CA VAL A 282 -15.71 -7.65 -28.87
C VAL A 282 -16.46 -8.62 -29.79
N PRO A 283 -15.88 -9.05 -30.93
CA PRO A 283 -16.53 -9.98 -31.84
C PRO A 283 -16.95 -11.28 -31.12
N GLY A 284 -18.21 -11.67 -31.27
CA GLY A 284 -18.77 -12.89 -30.71
C GLY A 284 -19.33 -12.76 -29.28
N LEU A 285 -18.94 -11.78 -28.49
CA LEU A 285 -19.42 -11.56 -27.12
C LEU A 285 -20.47 -10.43 -26.99
N GLY A 286 -20.47 -9.47 -27.88
CA GLY A 286 -21.36 -8.28 -27.86
C GLY A 286 -22.86 -8.57 -27.95
N ARG A 287 -23.25 -9.84 -28.23
CA ARG A 287 -24.66 -10.26 -28.21
C ARG A 287 -25.17 -10.63 -26.83
N TYR A 288 -24.26 -10.90 -25.86
CA TYR A 288 -24.59 -11.54 -24.59
C TYR A 288 -24.11 -10.77 -23.37
N ALA A 289 -23.06 -9.95 -23.49
CA ALA A 289 -22.54 -9.14 -22.41
C ALA A 289 -22.47 -7.67 -22.85
N GLN A 290 -22.88 -6.77 -21.97
CA GLN A 290 -22.96 -5.33 -22.27
C GLN A 290 -21.74 -4.58 -21.79
N TYR A 291 -21.17 -4.99 -20.67
CA TYR A 291 -20.11 -4.25 -19.99
C TYR A 291 -19.19 -5.16 -19.17
N VAL A 292 -17.90 -4.90 -19.24
CA VAL A 292 -16.90 -5.48 -18.34
C VAL A 292 -15.96 -4.36 -17.87
N GLY A 293 -15.94 -4.10 -16.58
CA GLY A 293 -14.99 -3.23 -15.91
C GLY A 293 -13.93 -4.04 -15.20
N MET A 294 -12.69 -3.57 -15.29
CA MET A 294 -11.55 -4.03 -14.49
C MET A 294 -10.91 -2.82 -13.83
N ALA A 295 -10.59 -2.92 -12.56
CA ALA A 295 -9.87 -1.89 -11.84
C ALA A 295 -8.62 -2.50 -11.19
N LEU A 296 -7.48 -1.97 -11.53
CA LEU A 296 -6.19 -2.44 -11.05
C LEU A 296 -5.49 -1.32 -10.27
N PRO A 297 -4.83 -1.64 -9.15
CA PRO A 297 -3.98 -0.67 -8.49
C PRO A 297 -2.78 -0.34 -9.38
N LYS A 298 -2.36 0.92 -9.35
CA LYS A 298 -1.10 1.40 -9.95
C LYS A 298 -0.33 2.21 -8.94
N LEU A 299 0.99 2.24 -9.03
CA LEU A 299 1.81 3.13 -8.23
C LEU A 299 1.83 4.53 -8.83
N ARG A 300 1.55 5.52 -7.99
CA ARG A 300 1.75 6.94 -8.29
C ARG A 300 2.95 7.44 -7.49
N TYR A 301 4.05 7.71 -8.20
CA TYR A 301 5.27 8.25 -7.62
C TYR A 301 5.10 9.72 -7.26
N ARG A 302 5.76 10.12 -6.18
CA ARG A 302 5.74 11.49 -5.66
C ARG A 302 7.14 12.11 -5.74
N ASN A 303 7.20 13.43 -5.82
CA ASN A 303 8.47 14.14 -5.91
C ASN A 303 9.23 14.11 -4.58
N ALA A 304 10.55 14.15 -4.64
CA ALA A 304 11.38 14.42 -3.48
C ALA A 304 11.08 15.83 -2.94
N ALA A 305 11.20 16.03 -1.64
CA ALA A 305 11.04 17.36 -1.04
C ALA A 305 12.25 18.23 -1.36
N VAL A 306 13.45 17.62 -1.40
CA VAL A 306 14.71 18.29 -1.68
C VAL A 306 15.59 17.37 -2.55
N THR A 307 16.40 17.95 -3.42
CA THR A 307 17.28 17.17 -4.32
C THR A 307 18.52 16.58 -3.63
N GLY A 308 18.85 17.04 -2.43
CA GLY A 308 19.97 16.53 -1.64
C GLY A 308 20.07 17.26 -0.32
N TYR A 309 20.73 16.64 0.64
CA TYR A 309 20.89 17.13 2.00
C TYR A 309 22.36 17.29 2.35
N SER A 310 22.65 18.28 3.16
CA SER A 310 23.96 18.48 3.75
C SER A 310 23.85 18.94 5.19
N VAL A 311 24.92 18.72 5.95
CA VAL A 311 25.02 19.16 7.33
C VAL A 311 26.18 20.13 7.47
N THR A 312 25.93 21.25 8.14
CA THR A 312 27.00 22.19 8.52
C THR A 312 27.28 22.04 10.01
N ALA A 313 28.50 21.66 10.34
CA ALA A 313 29.01 21.48 11.70
C ALA A 313 30.44 22.02 11.82
N ALA A 314 30.75 22.73 12.90
CA ALA A 314 32.04 23.34 13.12
C ALA A 314 32.57 24.19 11.91
N GLY A 315 31.67 24.86 11.20
CA GLY A 315 31.99 25.67 10.02
C GLY A 315 32.20 24.89 8.72
N GLN A 316 32.12 23.57 8.73
CA GLN A 316 32.25 22.71 7.55
C GLN A 316 30.89 22.21 7.06
N SER A 317 30.68 22.22 5.75
CA SER A 317 29.50 21.63 5.11
C SER A 317 29.86 20.26 4.57
N LEU A 318 29.10 19.24 5.01
CA LEU A 318 29.32 17.84 4.67
C LEU A 318 28.04 17.29 3.99
N PRO A 319 28.15 16.61 2.84
CA PRO A 319 27.00 15.99 2.22
C PRO A 319 26.50 14.80 3.04
N MET A 320 25.19 14.57 3.04
CA MET A 320 24.58 13.37 3.62
C MET A 320 24.53 12.24 2.59
N THR A 321 24.68 11.02 3.05
CA THR A 321 24.60 9.83 2.21
C THR A 321 23.17 9.28 2.19
N GLU A 322 22.64 9.00 1.01
CA GLU A 322 21.40 8.23 0.86
C GLU A 322 21.65 6.79 1.32
N ILE A 323 20.90 6.34 2.31
CA ILE A 323 21.03 4.99 2.87
C ILE A 323 19.86 4.09 2.48
N GLN A 324 18.70 4.67 2.19
CA GLN A 324 17.49 3.93 1.83
C GLN A 324 16.69 4.65 0.77
N ASP A 325 16.35 3.94 -0.29
CA ASP A 325 15.31 4.28 -1.27
C ASP A 325 14.04 3.48 -0.92
N VAL A 326 13.08 4.14 -0.26
CA VAL A 326 11.82 3.50 0.16
C VAL A 326 10.89 3.27 -1.04
N ASP A 327 11.01 4.08 -2.11
CA ASP A 327 10.27 3.84 -3.35
C ASP A 327 10.56 2.45 -3.91
N ARG A 328 11.81 1.99 -3.81
CA ARG A 328 12.21 0.65 -4.26
C ARG A 328 11.56 -0.45 -3.42
N LEU A 329 11.52 -0.28 -2.08
CA LEU A 329 10.85 -1.23 -1.20
C LEU A 329 9.35 -1.34 -1.52
N VAL A 330 8.66 -0.20 -1.61
CA VAL A 330 7.22 -0.15 -1.91
C VAL A 330 6.93 -0.71 -3.29
N ARG A 331 7.78 -0.41 -4.28
CA ARG A 331 7.65 -0.95 -5.63
C ARG A 331 7.81 -2.47 -5.64
N THR A 332 8.80 -3.00 -4.93
CA THR A 332 9.04 -4.44 -4.88
C THR A 332 7.84 -5.19 -4.30
N GLU A 333 7.27 -4.70 -3.19
CA GLU A 333 6.05 -5.27 -2.63
C GLU A 333 4.86 -5.17 -3.58
N PHE A 334 4.72 -4.01 -4.23
CA PHE A 334 3.67 -3.82 -5.22
C PHE A 334 3.80 -4.80 -6.39
N ASP A 335 4.99 -4.94 -6.98
CA ASP A 335 5.24 -5.81 -8.12
C ASP A 335 4.93 -7.29 -7.79
N VAL A 336 5.24 -7.73 -6.57
CA VAL A 336 4.91 -9.08 -6.09
C VAL A 336 3.40 -9.26 -5.92
N ALA A 337 2.73 -8.32 -5.26
CA ALA A 337 1.29 -8.39 -4.97
C ALA A 337 0.44 -8.21 -6.25
N PHE A 338 0.92 -7.41 -7.21
CA PHE A 338 0.18 -7.03 -8.41
C PHE A 338 -0.20 -8.23 -9.30
N ARG A 339 0.66 -9.24 -9.40
CA ARG A 339 0.35 -10.46 -10.16
C ARG A 339 -0.89 -11.18 -9.64
N GLY A 340 -0.97 -11.34 -8.32
CA GLY A 340 -2.13 -11.94 -7.68
C GLY A 340 -3.40 -11.10 -7.89
N ALA A 341 -3.30 -9.78 -7.78
CA ALA A 341 -4.39 -8.86 -8.03
C ALA A 341 -4.86 -8.95 -9.50
N LEU A 342 -3.95 -8.96 -10.44
CA LEU A 342 -4.25 -9.09 -11.88
C LEU A 342 -4.98 -10.40 -12.19
N CYS A 343 -4.48 -11.53 -11.67
CA CYS A 343 -5.13 -12.84 -11.87
C CYS A 343 -6.55 -12.85 -11.30
N ARG A 344 -6.75 -12.27 -10.10
CA ARG A 344 -8.09 -12.18 -9.49
C ARG A 344 -9.03 -11.29 -10.30
N GLU A 345 -8.56 -10.14 -10.79
CA GLU A 345 -9.39 -9.24 -11.63
C GLU A 345 -9.79 -9.89 -12.95
N ILE A 346 -8.87 -10.61 -13.60
CA ILE A 346 -9.19 -11.39 -14.80
C ILE A 346 -10.25 -12.44 -14.49
N ALA A 347 -10.10 -13.21 -13.41
CA ALA A 347 -11.08 -14.21 -13.01
C ALA A 347 -12.47 -13.60 -12.71
N ARG A 348 -12.49 -12.45 -12.01
CA ARG A 348 -13.75 -11.69 -11.75
C ARG A 348 -14.41 -11.23 -13.05
N ALA A 349 -13.63 -10.69 -13.99
CA ALA A 349 -14.13 -10.25 -15.29
C ALA A 349 -14.78 -11.41 -16.05
N VAL A 350 -14.13 -12.60 -16.07
CA VAL A 350 -14.68 -13.81 -16.69
C VAL A 350 -16.01 -14.23 -16.05
N VAL A 351 -16.11 -14.24 -14.73
CA VAL A 351 -17.34 -14.58 -14.01
C VAL A 351 -18.47 -13.57 -14.32
N LYS A 352 -18.16 -12.27 -14.32
CA LYS A 352 -19.13 -11.21 -14.64
C LYS A 352 -19.67 -11.34 -16.07
N VAL A 353 -18.79 -11.61 -17.03
CA VAL A 353 -19.17 -11.84 -18.44
C VAL A 353 -20.02 -13.08 -18.57
N GLY A 354 -19.63 -14.19 -17.92
CA GLY A 354 -20.41 -15.43 -17.94
C GLY A 354 -21.83 -15.23 -17.41
N ALA A 355 -21.98 -14.54 -16.29
CA ALA A 355 -23.30 -14.23 -15.72
C ALA A 355 -24.18 -13.39 -16.68
N GLN A 356 -23.61 -12.36 -17.30
CA GLN A 356 -24.31 -11.54 -18.29
C GLN A 356 -24.72 -12.36 -19.54
N ALA A 357 -23.83 -13.24 -19.99
CA ALA A 357 -24.10 -14.10 -21.15
C ALA A 357 -25.24 -15.09 -20.91
N VAL A 358 -25.27 -15.71 -19.71
CA VAL A 358 -26.35 -16.63 -19.31
C VAL A 358 -27.68 -15.89 -19.26
N LEU A 359 -27.74 -14.70 -18.64
CA LEU A 359 -28.96 -13.89 -18.58
C LEU A 359 -29.42 -13.45 -19.98
N GLY A 360 -28.50 -13.03 -20.83
CA GLY A 360 -28.83 -12.65 -22.21
C GLY A 360 -29.31 -13.83 -23.08
N ALA A 361 -28.77 -15.02 -22.88
CA ALA A 361 -29.24 -16.22 -23.55
C ALA A 361 -30.65 -16.64 -23.06
N ALA A 362 -30.89 -16.60 -21.75
CA ALA A 362 -32.19 -16.87 -21.15
C ALA A 362 -33.25 -15.87 -21.62
N ALA A 363 -32.93 -14.58 -21.77
CA ALA A 363 -33.84 -13.59 -22.32
C ALA A 363 -34.29 -13.95 -23.73
N LYS A 364 -33.39 -14.43 -24.60
CA LYS A 364 -33.72 -14.81 -25.98
C LYS A 364 -34.51 -16.11 -26.08
N GLN A 365 -34.38 -17.00 -25.11
CA GLN A 365 -35.07 -18.27 -25.10
C GLN A 365 -36.49 -18.17 -24.49
N SER A 366 -36.78 -17.10 -23.76
CA SER A 366 -38.11 -16.87 -23.19
C SER A 366 -39.07 -16.38 -24.28
N ARG A 367 -40.18 -17.09 -24.42
CA ARG A 367 -41.20 -16.84 -25.44
C ARG A 367 -42.32 -15.90 -24.99
N GLY A 368 -42.15 -15.12 -23.95
CA GLY A 368 -43.15 -14.18 -23.44
C GLY A 368 -42.50 -12.81 -23.17
N GLY A 369 -43.11 -11.73 -23.63
CA GLY A 369 -42.55 -10.38 -23.52
C GLY A 369 -42.16 -9.95 -22.09
N ASP A 370 -42.93 -10.40 -21.08
CA ASP A 370 -42.65 -10.08 -19.68
C ASP A 370 -41.40 -10.81 -19.15
N ALA A 371 -41.17 -12.07 -19.55
CA ALA A 371 -39.98 -12.82 -19.16
C ALA A 371 -38.68 -12.27 -19.84
N GLU A 372 -38.79 -11.90 -21.13
CA GLU A 372 -37.68 -11.24 -21.85
C GLU A 372 -37.30 -9.91 -21.20
N LEU A 373 -38.26 -9.09 -20.86
CA LEU A 373 -38.06 -7.83 -20.15
C LEU A 373 -37.42 -8.03 -18.78
N LEU A 374 -37.84 -9.08 -18.02
CA LEU A 374 -37.23 -9.40 -16.75
C LEU A 374 -35.77 -9.79 -16.87
N PHE A 375 -35.41 -10.66 -17.83
CA PHE A 375 -34.01 -11.06 -18.03
C PHE A 375 -33.14 -9.90 -18.54
N LEU A 376 -33.65 -9.02 -19.39
CA LEU A 376 -32.95 -7.82 -19.81
C LEU A 376 -32.74 -6.83 -18.64
N ALA A 377 -33.73 -6.69 -17.76
CA ALA A 377 -33.60 -5.87 -16.56
C ALA A 377 -32.56 -6.46 -15.59
N LEU A 378 -32.53 -7.78 -15.40
CA LEU A 378 -31.51 -8.46 -14.59
C LEU A 378 -30.11 -8.29 -15.20
N GLN A 379 -29.97 -8.42 -16.52
CA GLN A 379 -28.70 -8.20 -17.21
C GLN A 379 -28.19 -6.77 -17.06
N ALA A 380 -29.08 -5.79 -17.20
CA ALA A 380 -28.77 -4.39 -16.93
C ALA A 380 -28.36 -4.18 -15.45
N GLY A 381 -29.06 -4.81 -14.51
CA GLY A 381 -28.75 -4.78 -13.10
C GLY A 381 -27.37 -5.33 -12.79
N VAL A 382 -26.99 -6.48 -13.38
CA VAL A 382 -25.63 -7.05 -13.26
C VAL A 382 -24.59 -6.13 -13.86
N SER A 383 -24.88 -5.45 -14.96
CA SER A 383 -23.94 -4.48 -15.58
C SER A 383 -23.72 -3.27 -14.69
N VAL A 384 -24.79 -2.70 -14.11
CA VAL A 384 -24.72 -1.59 -13.15
C VAL A 384 -23.99 -2.02 -11.89
N TYR A 385 -24.32 -3.20 -11.33
CA TYR A 385 -23.60 -3.78 -10.19
C TYR A 385 -22.11 -3.92 -10.50
N SER A 386 -21.75 -4.47 -11.65
CA SER A 386 -20.36 -4.62 -12.09
C SER A 386 -19.65 -3.28 -12.17
N TYR A 387 -20.31 -2.25 -12.69
CA TYR A 387 -19.75 -0.90 -12.76
C TYR A 387 -19.51 -0.32 -11.37
N CYS A 388 -20.47 -0.41 -10.47
CA CYS A 388 -20.39 0.15 -9.11
C CYS A 388 -19.43 -0.60 -8.19
N THR A 389 -19.20 -1.91 -8.42
CA THR A 389 -18.33 -2.74 -7.59
C THR A 389 -16.93 -2.96 -8.17
N THR A 390 -16.60 -2.33 -9.29
CA THR A 390 -15.27 -2.43 -9.88
C THR A 390 -14.41 -1.28 -9.36
N GLU A 391 -13.68 -1.54 -8.28
CA GLU A 391 -12.74 -0.62 -7.64
C GLU A 391 -11.42 -1.34 -7.35
N ALA A 392 -10.30 -0.63 -7.55
CA ALA A 392 -8.98 -1.13 -7.15
C ALA A 392 -8.74 -0.90 -5.66
N ASP A 393 -7.97 -1.78 -5.03
CA ASP A 393 -7.47 -1.54 -3.68
C ASP A 393 -6.34 -0.51 -3.70
N VAL A 394 -6.68 0.73 -3.37
CA VAL A 394 -5.76 1.87 -3.32
C VAL A 394 -5.26 2.18 -1.91
N ARG A 395 -5.66 1.38 -0.91
CA ARG A 395 -5.22 1.55 0.47
C ARG A 395 -3.72 1.36 0.57
N SER A 396 -3.06 2.24 1.31
CA SER A 396 -1.62 2.19 1.55
C SER A 396 -1.23 3.11 2.71
N TRP A 397 -0.13 2.82 3.34
CA TRP A 397 0.48 3.74 4.29
C TRP A 397 1.19 4.86 3.53
N THR A 398 0.51 5.98 3.31
CA THR A 398 0.95 7.05 2.41
C THR A 398 1.97 8.00 3.02
N ALA A 399 2.17 7.97 4.34
CA ALA A 399 3.04 8.90 5.05
C ALA A 399 4.51 8.47 5.14
N LEU A 400 4.87 7.27 4.68
CA LEU A 400 6.26 6.79 4.65
C LEU A 400 7.15 7.72 3.80
N PRO A 401 8.43 7.88 4.15
CA PRO A 401 9.35 8.71 3.38
C PRO A 401 9.62 8.10 2.01
N LYS A 402 10.06 8.93 1.06
CA LYS A 402 10.55 8.52 -0.24
C LYS A 402 11.96 7.96 -0.16
N LYS A 403 12.84 8.69 0.55
CA LYS A 403 14.24 8.37 0.74
C LYS A 403 14.69 8.70 2.15
N VAL A 404 15.75 8.04 2.59
CA VAL A 404 16.37 8.34 3.87
C VAL A 404 17.87 8.61 3.65
N TYR A 405 18.34 9.71 4.23
CA TYR A 405 19.73 10.13 4.23
C TYR A 405 20.29 10.05 5.64
N MET A 406 21.59 9.80 5.77
CA MET A 406 22.28 9.71 7.05
C MET A 406 23.64 10.40 7.01
N ILE A 407 24.03 10.93 8.15
CA ILE A 407 25.40 11.29 8.46
C ILE A 407 25.68 11.00 9.94
N ASP A 408 26.89 10.51 10.23
CA ASP A 408 27.37 10.28 11.57
C ASP A 408 28.67 11.10 11.74
N LEU A 409 28.70 12.02 12.70
CA LEU A 409 29.82 12.96 12.89
C LEU A 409 30.15 13.14 14.37
N PRO A 410 31.42 13.54 14.71
CA PRO A 410 31.73 13.98 16.04
C PRO A 410 30.85 15.17 16.45
N ARG A 411 30.40 15.19 17.69
CA ARG A 411 29.62 16.31 18.20
C ARG A 411 30.47 17.60 18.16
N PRO A 412 30.01 18.67 17.52
CA PRO A 412 30.71 19.98 17.54
C PRO A 412 30.85 20.50 18.97
N ALA A 413 31.91 21.28 19.26
CA ALA A 413 32.16 21.82 20.59
C ALA A 413 31.00 22.69 21.11
N ASP A 414 30.34 23.42 20.19
CA ASP A 414 29.15 24.23 20.50
C ASP A 414 27.85 23.41 20.53
N GLY A 415 27.92 22.11 20.21
CA GLY A 415 26.76 21.21 20.10
C GLY A 415 25.79 21.55 18.97
N VAL A 416 26.14 22.47 18.07
CA VAL A 416 25.23 22.93 17.03
C VAL A 416 25.49 22.24 15.70
N VAL A 417 24.48 21.56 15.19
CA VAL A 417 24.47 20.94 13.86
C VAL A 417 23.36 21.59 13.05
N ARG A 418 23.66 22.05 11.84
CA ARG A 418 22.67 22.65 10.94
C ARG A 418 22.45 21.73 9.76
N VAL A 419 21.20 21.27 9.59
CA VAL A 419 20.78 20.43 8.46
C VAL A 419 20.19 21.33 7.37
N ASN A 420 20.78 21.31 6.19
CA ASN A 420 20.30 22.07 5.05
C ASN A 420 19.25 21.27 4.29
N CYS A 421 18.01 21.72 4.33
CA CYS A 421 16.82 21.09 3.73
C CYS A 421 16.29 21.93 2.57
N GLY A 422 17.12 22.19 1.56
CA GLY A 422 16.78 23.07 0.45
C GLY A 422 16.78 24.54 0.86
N LEU A 423 15.60 25.18 0.87
CA LEU A 423 15.47 26.59 1.29
C LEU A 423 15.43 26.76 2.81
N GLU A 424 15.26 25.69 3.56
CA GLU A 424 15.19 25.67 5.01
C GLU A 424 16.50 25.17 5.60
N THR A 425 16.96 25.79 6.68
CA THR A 425 18.08 25.28 7.49
C THR A 425 17.55 24.96 8.89
N VAL A 426 17.59 23.69 9.22
CA VAL A 426 17.15 23.18 10.52
C VAL A 426 18.32 23.19 11.49
N ARG A 427 18.16 23.84 12.64
CA ARG A 427 19.18 23.87 13.70
C ARG A 427 18.90 22.78 14.72
N LEU A 428 19.85 21.88 14.91
CA LEU A 428 19.86 20.86 15.95
C LEU A 428 20.80 21.30 17.07
N ASN A 429 20.32 21.26 18.30
CA ASN A 429 21.14 21.48 19.48
C ASN A 429 21.39 20.10 20.13
N ALA A 430 22.50 19.47 19.78
CA ALA A 430 22.86 18.16 20.29
C ALA A 430 23.38 18.29 21.73
N PRO A 431 22.74 17.64 22.72
CA PRO A 431 23.27 17.59 24.08
C PRO A 431 24.60 16.84 24.14
N SER A 432 25.29 16.89 25.28
CA SER A 432 26.50 16.08 25.54
C SER A 432 26.14 14.60 25.51
N GLY A 433 27.06 13.78 24.97
CA GLY A 433 26.85 12.34 24.77
C GLY A 433 26.46 12.03 23.32
N ASN A 434 26.09 10.77 23.08
CA ASN A 434 25.73 10.30 21.76
C ASN A 434 24.24 10.63 21.47
N THR A 435 24.01 11.36 20.41
CA THR A 435 22.66 11.84 20.04
C THR A 435 22.24 11.25 18.69
N MET A 436 21.00 10.75 18.64
CA MET A 436 20.31 10.46 17.39
C MET A 436 19.30 11.57 17.09
N ALA A 437 19.35 12.11 15.89
CA ALA A 437 18.43 13.13 15.42
C ALA A 437 17.73 12.67 14.13
N PHE A 438 16.44 12.95 14.06
CA PHE A 438 15.57 12.62 12.94
C PHE A 438 14.93 13.90 12.43
N VAL A 439 15.10 14.17 11.15
CA VAL A 439 14.50 15.32 10.46
C VAL A 439 13.57 14.80 9.39
N ARG A 440 12.30 15.12 9.48
CA ARG A 440 11.29 14.71 8.50
C ARG A 440 10.87 15.88 7.64
N LYS A 441 11.01 15.75 6.33
CA LYS A 441 10.62 16.74 5.32
C LYS A 441 9.64 16.09 4.34
N THR A 442 8.34 16.35 4.48
CA THR A 442 7.29 15.71 3.65
C THR A 442 7.20 16.30 2.24
N SER A 443 7.48 17.60 2.10
CA SER A 443 7.51 18.31 0.82
C SER A 443 8.42 19.54 0.93
N SER A 444 8.71 20.19 -0.20
CA SER A 444 9.44 21.45 -0.21
C SER A 444 8.69 22.59 0.51
N ALA A 445 7.35 22.55 0.53
CA ALA A 445 6.49 23.56 1.15
C ALA A 445 6.21 23.31 2.64
N ALA A 446 6.26 22.05 3.10
CA ALA A 446 6.01 21.71 4.49
C ALA A 446 7.19 22.10 5.39
N PRO A 447 6.97 22.50 6.65
CA PRO A 447 8.04 22.69 7.61
C PRO A 447 8.72 21.35 7.93
N SER A 448 10.00 21.40 8.28
CA SER A 448 10.72 20.22 8.78
C SER A 448 10.29 19.89 10.21
N VAL A 449 10.01 18.64 10.48
CA VAL A 449 9.76 18.13 11.84
C VAL A 449 11.05 17.51 12.38
N VAL A 450 11.44 17.95 13.57
CA VAL A 450 12.71 17.54 14.20
C VAL A 450 12.43 16.74 15.45
N LYS A 451 13.11 15.61 15.59
CA LYS A 451 13.11 14.78 16.78
C LYS A 451 14.53 14.41 17.13
N LEU A 452 14.90 14.49 18.37
CA LEU A 452 16.24 14.06 18.81
C LEU A 452 16.19 13.50 20.25
N PHE A 453 17.03 12.53 20.51
CA PHE A 453 17.23 11.99 21.85
C PHE A 453 18.69 11.56 22.05
N THR A 454 19.11 11.54 23.31
CA THR A 454 20.43 11.07 23.70
C THR A 454 20.39 9.59 24.00
N LEU A 455 21.33 8.84 23.47
CA LEU A 455 21.50 7.43 23.75
C LEU A 455 22.08 7.22 25.16
N PRO A 456 21.66 6.20 25.89
CA PRO A 456 22.26 5.86 27.17
C PRO A 456 23.75 5.51 26.99
N ASN A 457 24.59 6.00 27.93
CA ASN A 457 26.03 5.74 27.94
C ASN A 457 26.36 4.31 28.38
#